data_8c7c545deac035eaa084ad14bdf55a5e
#
_entry.id   8c7c545deac035eaa084ad14bdf55a5e
#
_cell.length_a   1.000
_cell.length_b   1.000
_cell.length_c   1.000
_cell.angle_alpha   90.00
_cell.angle_beta   90.00
_cell.angle_gamma   90.00
#
_symmetry.space_group_name_H-M   'P 1'
#
loop_
_entity.id
_entity.type
_entity.pdbx_description
1 polymer ?
#
loop_
_entity_poly.entity_id
_entity_poly.type
_entity_poly.pdbx_seq_one_letter_code
_entity_poly.pdbx_strand_id
1 'polypeptide(L)'
;LTRILELLPGHARIAIIRLRSLGDCVLTTPALEILGRYRPDLRVGVVVETRFAEIFEGNPYVHALLPPLAGKLSQWHPHLSLNFHGGTRSMWLTLASMARFRSGFAHHKGAWIYNAPIPRAQEILGEERVVHTAEHLASAMFWLGCPQQPVPKAFVRAERRPASHRYAVIHPTAAAAYKTWPFSGFLAVAEHLERRWGLEVIFIGGREDDMRPFEGRRIVQGAPLREISSLLAGASVFVGNDSGPAHVAAAVGTPPVVLFGRVEHATIWAPWKVEPSRALASSGGIEAIPASEVLEAVDQVLQDSIPIP
;
A
#
# COMPACT_ATOMS: atom_id res chain seq x y z
N LEU A 1 -24.67 11.82 -14.94
CA LEU A 1 -23.48 10.99 -14.76
C LEU A 1 -23.84 9.53 -15.00
N THR A 2 -23.29 8.92 -16.04
CA THR A 2 -23.58 7.51 -16.36
C THR A 2 -22.83 6.63 -15.36
N ARG A 3 -23.55 6.01 -14.43
CA ARG A 3 -23.00 5.09 -13.43
C ARG A 3 -22.63 3.76 -14.09
N ILE A 4 -21.41 3.62 -14.54
CA ILE A 4 -20.94 2.47 -15.33
C ILE A 4 -21.23 1.13 -14.63
N LEU A 5 -21.08 1.07 -13.30
CA LEU A 5 -21.32 -0.16 -12.54
C LEU A 5 -22.78 -0.64 -12.61
N GLU A 6 -23.74 0.27 -12.85
CA GLU A 6 -25.16 -0.08 -13.04
C GLU A 6 -25.44 -0.64 -14.44
N LEU A 7 -24.58 -0.32 -15.43
CA LEU A 7 -24.69 -0.82 -16.82
C LEU A 7 -24.07 -2.21 -16.99
N LEU A 8 -23.33 -2.69 -15.99
CA LEU A 8 -22.68 -3.99 -16.06
C LEU A 8 -23.70 -5.11 -15.74
N PRO A 9 -23.75 -6.17 -16.55
CA PRO A 9 -24.58 -7.32 -16.25
C PRO A 9 -24.12 -8.03 -14.96
N GLY A 10 -25.00 -8.87 -14.40
CA GLY A 10 -24.62 -9.74 -13.29
C GLY A 10 -23.43 -10.62 -13.67
N HIS A 11 -22.54 -10.86 -12.72
CA HIS A 11 -21.29 -11.62 -12.90
C HIS A 11 -20.32 -11.07 -13.95
N ALA A 12 -20.46 -9.77 -14.30
CA ALA A 12 -19.52 -9.13 -15.21
C ALA A 12 -18.08 -9.18 -14.66
N ARG A 13 -17.13 -9.37 -15.56
CA ARG A 13 -15.70 -9.39 -15.21
C ARG A 13 -15.12 -8.00 -15.30
N ILE A 14 -14.37 -7.61 -14.26
CA ILE A 14 -13.63 -6.36 -14.18
C ILE A 14 -12.15 -6.69 -14.12
N ALA A 15 -11.33 -5.97 -14.89
CA ALA A 15 -9.88 -6.00 -14.77
C ALA A 15 -9.40 -4.71 -14.14
N ILE A 16 -8.76 -4.80 -12.96
CA ILE A 16 -8.11 -3.67 -12.29
C ILE A 16 -6.61 -3.78 -12.54
N ILE A 17 -6.05 -2.79 -13.22
CA ILE A 17 -4.65 -2.77 -13.62
C ILE A 17 -3.84 -1.97 -12.60
N ARG A 18 -3.12 -2.67 -11.72
CA ARG A 18 -2.16 -2.13 -10.76
C ARG A 18 -0.89 -2.97 -10.82
N LEU A 19 0.06 -2.57 -11.67
CA LEU A 19 1.24 -3.38 -11.98
C LEU A 19 2.24 -3.43 -10.83
N ARG A 20 2.45 -2.31 -10.15
CA ARG A 20 3.42 -2.03 -9.08
C ARG A 20 3.08 -0.67 -8.44
N SER A 21 3.68 -0.14 -7.40
CA SER A 21 4.66 -0.70 -6.48
C SER A 21 3.98 -1.50 -5.34
N LEU A 22 4.76 -2.02 -4.38
CA LEU A 22 4.22 -2.76 -3.25
C LEU A 22 3.20 -1.92 -2.46
N GLY A 23 3.57 -0.70 -2.05
CA GLY A 23 2.68 0.20 -1.32
C GLY A 23 1.41 0.56 -2.10
N ASP A 24 1.54 0.87 -3.40
CA ASP A 24 0.39 1.14 -4.25
C ASP A 24 -0.55 -0.06 -4.40
N CYS A 25 -0.02 -1.29 -4.44
CA CYS A 25 -0.83 -2.50 -4.45
C CYS A 25 -1.63 -2.62 -3.16
N VAL A 26 -1.01 -2.40 -2.00
CA VAL A 26 -1.70 -2.38 -0.69
C VAL A 26 -2.78 -1.31 -0.67
N LEU A 27 -2.47 -0.07 -1.07
CA LEU A 27 -3.42 1.06 -1.07
C LEU A 27 -4.54 0.93 -2.12
N THR A 28 -4.46 -0.06 -3.01
CA THR A 28 -5.56 -0.41 -3.94
C THR A 28 -6.67 -1.23 -3.24
N THR A 29 -6.34 -1.96 -2.19
CA THR A 29 -7.28 -2.90 -1.55
C THR A 29 -8.53 -2.24 -0.95
N PRO A 30 -8.52 -1.01 -0.41
CA PRO A 30 -9.73 -0.32 0.00
C PRO A 30 -10.74 -0.10 -1.14
N ALA A 31 -10.27 0.22 -2.34
CA ALA A 31 -11.13 0.39 -3.51
C ALA A 31 -11.76 -0.95 -3.95
N LEU A 32 -11.02 -2.07 -3.82
CA LEU A 32 -11.56 -3.41 -4.08
C LEU A 32 -12.69 -3.77 -3.12
N GLU A 33 -12.54 -3.43 -1.85
CA GLU A 33 -13.56 -3.66 -0.82
C GLU A 33 -14.83 -2.84 -1.09
N ILE A 34 -14.69 -1.56 -1.43
CA ILE A 34 -15.83 -0.69 -1.78
C ILE A 34 -16.61 -1.29 -2.97
N LEU A 35 -15.89 -1.68 -4.02
CA LEU A 35 -16.49 -2.31 -5.19
C LEU A 35 -17.20 -3.62 -4.84
N GLY A 36 -16.51 -4.52 -4.13
CA GLY A 36 -17.04 -5.84 -3.82
C GLY A 36 -18.22 -5.82 -2.85
N ARG A 37 -18.27 -4.86 -1.93
CA ARG A 37 -19.42 -4.66 -1.05
C ARG A 37 -20.64 -4.11 -1.81
N TYR A 38 -20.43 -3.22 -2.76
CA TYR A 38 -21.51 -2.63 -3.55
C TYR A 38 -22.04 -3.58 -4.62
N ARG A 39 -21.16 -4.31 -5.31
CA ARG A 39 -21.48 -5.26 -6.38
C ARG A 39 -20.80 -6.60 -6.13
N PRO A 40 -21.27 -7.39 -5.13
CA PRO A 40 -20.66 -8.68 -4.77
C PRO A 40 -20.82 -9.75 -5.86
N ASP A 41 -21.67 -9.51 -6.86
CA ASP A 41 -21.87 -10.36 -8.02
C ASP A 41 -20.74 -10.23 -9.06
N LEU A 42 -19.99 -9.14 -9.05
CA LEU A 42 -18.94 -8.90 -10.05
C LEU A 42 -17.69 -9.76 -9.80
N ARG A 43 -17.04 -10.16 -10.88
CA ARG A 43 -15.79 -10.92 -10.81
C ARG A 43 -14.60 -10.02 -11.07
N VAL A 44 -13.82 -9.74 -10.04
CA VAL A 44 -12.66 -8.85 -10.11
C VAL A 44 -11.38 -9.64 -10.35
N GLY A 45 -10.69 -9.32 -11.45
CA GLY A 45 -9.32 -9.75 -11.74
C GLY A 45 -8.35 -8.59 -11.53
N VAL A 46 -7.27 -8.81 -10.80
CA VAL A 46 -6.20 -7.80 -10.62
C VAL A 46 -5.04 -8.16 -11.54
N VAL A 47 -4.68 -7.20 -12.40
CA VAL A 47 -3.51 -7.31 -13.30
C VAL A 47 -2.31 -6.72 -12.59
N VAL A 48 -1.36 -7.59 -12.20
CA VAL A 48 -0.24 -7.24 -11.33
C VAL A 48 1.02 -8.00 -11.71
N GLU A 49 2.20 -7.41 -11.48
CA GLU A 49 3.48 -8.12 -11.63
C GLU A 49 3.59 -9.23 -10.57
N THR A 50 4.10 -10.39 -10.97
CA THR A 50 4.15 -11.60 -10.13
C THR A 50 4.74 -11.36 -8.74
N ARG A 51 5.78 -10.53 -8.65
CA ARG A 51 6.43 -10.19 -7.36
C ARG A 51 5.54 -9.44 -6.36
N PHE A 52 4.40 -8.89 -6.78
CA PHE A 52 3.44 -8.20 -5.92
C PHE A 52 2.10 -8.93 -5.81
N ALA A 53 1.94 -10.05 -6.49
CA ALA A 53 0.67 -10.79 -6.56
C ALA A 53 0.21 -11.26 -5.16
N GLU A 54 1.14 -11.68 -4.30
CA GLU A 54 0.86 -12.15 -2.94
C GLU A 54 0.08 -11.13 -2.08
N ILE A 55 0.17 -9.82 -2.39
CA ILE A 55 -0.60 -8.78 -1.69
C ILE A 55 -2.12 -8.96 -1.87
N PHE A 56 -2.52 -9.48 -3.01
CA PHE A 56 -3.93 -9.68 -3.32
C PHE A 56 -4.41 -11.10 -3.03
N GLU A 57 -3.51 -12.02 -2.68
CA GLU A 57 -3.88 -13.39 -2.33
C GLU A 57 -4.74 -13.43 -1.06
N GLY A 58 -5.83 -14.18 -1.14
CA GLY A 58 -6.78 -14.28 -0.03
C GLY A 58 -7.59 -13.02 0.26
N ASN A 59 -7.52 -12.00 -0.60
CA ASN A 59 -8.43 -10.86 -0.53
C ASN A 59 -9.83 -11.33 -0.99
N PRO A 60 -10.89 -11.18 -0.15
CA PRO A 60 -12.21 -11.72 -0.44
C PRO A 60 -12.90 -11.11 -1.67
N TYR A 61 -12.41 -9.95 -2.14
CA TYR A 61 -12.95 -9.23 -3.29
C TYR A 61 -12.16 -9.46 -4.58
N VAL A 62 -11.12 -10.31 -4.56
CA VAL A 62 -10.30 -10.65 -5.73
C VAL A 62 -10.57 -12.08 -6.15
N HIS A 63 -11.00 -12.27 -7.39
CA HIS A 63 -11.36 -13.57 -7.95
C HIS A 63 -10.26 -14.18 -8.83
N ALA A 64 -9.38 -13.34 -9.38
CA ALA A 64 -8.26 -13.79 -10.20
C ALA A 64 -7.07 -12.82 -10.11
N LEU A 65 -5.87 -13.39 -10.14
CA LEU A 65 -4.62 -12.66 -10.32
C LEU A 65 -4.14 -12.90 -11.75
N LEU A 66 -4.01 -11.83 -12.50
CA LEU A 66 -3.68 -11.86 -13.92
C LEU A 66 -2.26 -11.32 -14.14
N PRO A 67 -1.39 -12.08 -14.81
CA PRO A 67 -0.11 -11.53 -15.19
C PRO A 67 -0.30 -10.39 -16.20
N PRO A 68 0.62 -9.38 -16.23
CA PRO A 68 0.49 -8.22 -17.11
C PRO A 68 0.86 -8.55 -18.57
N LEU A 69 0.13 -9.48 -19.15
CA LEU A 69 0.24 -9.98 -20.51
C LEU A 69 -1.07 -9.73 -21.26
N ALA A 70 -1.01 -9.08 -22.42
CA ALA A 70 -2.18 -8.72 -23.23
C ALA A 70 -3.10 -9.92 -23.53
N GLY A 71 -2.51 -11.07 -23.93
CA GLY A 71 -3.27 -12.28 -24.22
C GLY A 71 -4.02 -12.84 -23.00
N LYS A 72 -3.42 -12.78 -21.80
CA LYS A 72 -4.08 -13.24 -20.57
C LYS A 72 -5.21 -12.30 -20.16
N LEU A 73 -5.02 -11.02 -20.36
CA LEU A 73 -6.04 -10.02 -20.06
C LEU A 73 -7.22 -10.11 -21.04
N SER A 74 -6.96 -10.27 -22.34
CA SER A 74 -8.03 -10.47 -23.31
C SER A 74 -8.78 -11.79 -23.08
N GLN A 75 -8.11 -12.88 -22.69
CA GLN A 75 -8.75 -14.15 -22.30
C GLN A 75 -9.65 -14.02 -21.06
N TRP A 76 -9.39 -13.06 -20.19
CA TRP A 76 -10.28 -12.74 -19.07
C TRP A 76 -11.60 -12.13 -19.52
N HIS A 77 -11.67 -11.58 -20.73
CA HIS A 77 -12.86 -10.92 -21.31
C HIS A 77 -13.50 -9.91 -20.36
N PRO A 78 -12.81 -8.88 -19.89
CA PRO A 78 -13.38 -7.91 -18.96
C PRO A 78 -14.44 -7.04 -19.65
N HIS A 79 -15.53 -6.75 -18.94
CA HIS A 79 -16.53 -5.75 -19.36
C HIS A 79 -16.05 -4.33 -19.05
N LEU A 80 -15.32 -4.19 -17.95
CA LEU A 80 -14.65 -2.95 -17.53
C LEU A 80 -13.18 -3.22 -17.27
N SER A 81 -12.31 -2.40 -17.88
CA SER A 81 -10.90 -2.34 -17.56
C SER A 81 -10.59 -1.01 -16.86
N LEU A 82 -10.13 -1.08 -15.62
CA LEU A 82 -9.85 0.07 -14.78
C LEU A 82 -8.35 0.21 -14.55
N ASN A 83 -7.76 1.26 -15.10
CA ASN A 83 -6.32 1.51 -15.00
C ASN A 83 -5.99 2.43 -13.81
N PHE A 84 -5.50 1.84 -12.73
CA PHE A 84 -4.99 2.55 -11.56
C PHE A 84 -3.49 2.84 -11.62
N HIS A 85 -2.78 2.29 -12.61
CA HIS A 85 -1.33 2.43 -12.68
C HIS A 85 -0.87 3.70 -13.43
N GLY A 86 -1.56 4.07 -14.52
CA GLY A 86 -1.35 5.33 -15.26
C GLY A 86 -0.11 5.41 -16.16
N GLY A 87 0.69 4.35 -16.28
CA GLY A 87 1.89 4.33 -17.14
C GLY A 87 1.61 3.81 -18.56
N THR A 88 2.57 3.98 -19.47
CA THR A 88 2.46 3.54 -20.89
C THR A 88 2.14 2.05 -21.01
N ARG A 89 2.81 1.18 -20.24
CA ARG A 89 2.54 -0.26 -20.26
C ARG A 89 1.11 -0.60 -19.85
N SER A 90 0.61 0.04 -18.80
CA SER A 90 -0.77 -0.17 -18.34
C SER A 90 -1.81 0.40 -19.31
N MET A 91 -1.48 1.48 -20.00
CA MET A 91 -2.28 2.03 -21.08
C MET A 91 -2.50 0.99 -22.21
N TRP A 92 -1.40 0.39 -22.71
CA TRP A 92 -1.50 -0.66 -23.73
C TRP A 92 -2.26 -1.90 -23.27
N LEU A 93 -2.07 -2.30 -22.01
CA LEU A 93 -2.84 -3.39 -21.41
C LEU A 93 -4.34 -3.05 -21.35
N THR A 94 -4.69 -1.80 -21.04
CA THR A 94 -6.10 -1.33 -21.03
C THR A 94 -6.71 -1.45 -22.42
N LEU A 95 -6.00 -1.06 -23.47
CA LEU A 95 -6.46 -1.25 -24.87
C LEU A 95 -6.59 -2.72 -25.22
N ALA A 96 -5.57 -3.52 -24.93
CA ALA A 96 -5.51 -4.95 -25.24
C ALA A 96 -6.56 -5.77 -24.46
N SER A 97 -7.15 -5.22 -23.40
CA SER A 97 -8.24 -5.87 -22.68
C SER A 97 -9.51 -6.03 -23.51
N MET A 98 -9.67 -5.24 -24.59
CA MET A 98 -10.86 -5.16 -25.43
C MET A 98 -12.15 -4.89 -24.64
N ALA A 99 -12.05 -4.38 -23.42
CA ALA A 99 -13.18 -4.08 -22.56
C ALA A 99 -14.10 -3.02 -23.20
N ARG A 100 -15.41 -3.24 -23.07
CA ARG A 100 -16.43 -2.25 -23.50
C ARG A 100 -16.21 -0.90 -22.82
N PHE A 101 -15.96 -0.92 -21.50
CA PHE A 101 -15.65 0.26 -20.73
C PHE A 101 -14.16 0.25 -20.35
N ARG A 102 -13.47 1.32 -20.68
CA ARG A 102 -12.07 1.55 -20.32
C ARG A 102 -11.99 2.82 -19.52
N SER A 103 -11.63 2.69 -18.26
CA SER A 103 -11.53 3.79 -17.29
C SER A 103 -10.12 3.93 -16.75
N GLY A 104 -9.80 5.13 -16.33
CA GLY A 104 -8.58 5.52 -15.64
C GLY A 104 -8.63 7.03 -15.40
N PHE A 105 -7.76 7.54 -14.54
CA PHE A 105 -7.78 8.97 -14.21
C PHE A 105 -7.42 9.83 -15.42
N ALA A 106 -8.20 10.89 -15.65
CA ALA A 106 -8.08 11.77 -16.80
C ALA A 106 -6.72 12.51 -16.90
N HIS A 107 -6.02 12.66 -15.77
CA HIS A 107 -4.68 13.25 -15.71
C HIS A 107 -3.55 12.29 -16.09
N HIS A 108 -3.83 11.00 -16.30
CA HIS A 108 -2.82 10.05 -16.73
C HIS A 108 -2.36 10.32 -18.17
N LYS A 109 -1.07 10.13 -18.44
CA LYS A 109 -0.58 10.12 -19.82
C LYS A 109 -1.31 9.06 -20.61
N GLY A 110 -1.84 9.43 -21.79
CA GLY A 110 -2.62 8.50 -22.62
C GLY A 110 -4.07 8.31 -22.20
N ALA A 111 -4.64 9.23 -21.43
CA ALA A 111 -6.06 9.20 -21.02
C ALA A 111 -7.06 9.17 -22.19
N TRP A 112 -6.63 9.55 -23.39
CA TRP A 112 -7.42 9.49 -24.64
C TRP A 112 -7.91 8.07 -25.01
N ILE A 113 -7.30 7.02 -24.44
CA ILE A 113 -7.77 5.64 -24.64
C ILE A 113 -9.02 5.30 -23.80
N TYR A 114 -9.29 6.09 -22.75
CA TYR A 114 -10.43 5.85 -21.88
C TYR A 114 -11.71 6.40 -22.52
N ASN A 115 -12.70 5.55 -22.67
CA ASN A 115 -14.05 5.99 -23.07
C ASN A 115 -14.92 6.36 -21.86
N ALA A 116 -14.36 6.20 -20.65
CA ALA A 116 -14.95 6.60 -19.37
C ALA A 116 -13.85 7.15 -18.45
N PRO A 117 -13.28 8.34 -18.76
CA PRO A 117 -12.23 8.93 -17.95
C PRO A 117 -12.76 9.35 -16.58
N ILE A 118 -11.93 9.18 -15.55
CA ILE A 118 -12.24 9.50 -14.16
C ILE A 118 -11.64 10.86 -13.84
N PRO A 119 -12.40 11.83 -13.31
CA PRO A 119 -11.89 13.12 -12.87
C PRO A 119 -10.89 12.99 -11.73
N ARG A 120 -10.30 14.11 -11.30
CA ARG A 120 -9.45 14.15 -10.10
C ARG A 120 -10.26 13.78 -8.85
N ALA A 121 -9.61 13.19 -7.88
CA ALA A 121 -10.25 12.82 -6.61
C ALA A 121 -10.92 14.02 -5.92
N GLN A 122 -10.27 15.19 -5.96
CA GLN A 122 -10.81 16.45 -5.41
C GLN A 122 -12.18 16.79 -6.00
N GLU A 123 -12.32 16.67 -7.33
CA GLU A 123 -13.59 16.94 -8.01
C GLU A 123 -14.69 15.93 -7.62
N ILE A 124 -14.31 14.65 -7.43
CA ILE A 124 -15.24 13.59 -7.04
C ILE A 124 -15.68 13.74 -5.59
N LEU A 125 -14.72 14.07 -4.71
CA LEU A 125 -14.96 14.18 -3.26
C LEU A 125 -15.57 15.54 -2.88
N GLY A 126 -15.47 16.56 -3.75
CA GLY A 126 -15.92 17.92 -3.47
C GLY A 126 -15.03 18.66 -2.47
N GLU A 127 -13.73 18.33 -2.42
CA GLU A 127 -12.78 18.86 -1.43
C GLU A 127 -11.47 19.28 -2.09
N GLU A 128 -11.08 20.55 -1.94
CA GLU A 128 -9.81 21.08 -2.45
C GLU A 128 -8.70 20.90 -1.39
N ARG A 129 -8.29 19.67 -1.14
CA ARG A 129 -7.17 19.31 -0.26
C ARG A 129 -6.23 18.32 -0.92
N VAL A 130 -5.08 18.12 -0.32
CA VAL A 130 -4.21 16.98 -0.67
C VAL A 130 -4.94 15.68 -0.28
N VAL A 131 -5.17 14.82 -1.26
CA VAL A 131 -5.92 13.57 -1.09
C VAL A 131 -4.92 12.43 -0.91
N HIS A 132 -5.14 11.59 0.10
CA HIS A 132 -4.36 10.39 0.32
C HIS A 132 -4.55 9.38 -0.81
N THR A 133 -3.52 8.60 -1.17
CA THR A 133 -3.57 7.64 -2.29
C THR A 133 -4.71 6.63 -2.15
N ALA A 134 -5.02 6.13 -0.95
CA ALA A 134 -6.15 5.22 -0.75
C ALA A 134 -7.50 5.88 -1.08
N GLU A 135 -7.69 7.15 -0.69
CA GLU A 135 -8.90 7.93 -1.02
C GLU A 135 -8.96 8.24 -2.52
N HIS A 136 -7.81 8.59 -3.11
CA HIS A 136 -7.70 8.83 -4.55
C HIS A 136 -8.18 7.60 -5.35
N LEU A 137 -7.74 6.40 -4.98
CA LEU A 137 -8.16 5.17 -5.67
C LEU A 137 -9.62 4.81 -5.36
N ALA A 138 -10.08 5.02 -4.14
CA ALA A 138 -11.47 4.80 -3.74
C ALA A 138 -12.45 5.74 -4.45
N SER A 139 -12.06 7.01 -4.70
CA SER A 139 -12.88 7.98 -5.41
C SER A 139 -13.29 7.51 -6.80
N ALA A 140 -12.43 6.71 -7.46
CA ALA A 140 -12.77 6.09 -8.73
C ALA A 140 -14.00 5.18 -8.63
N MET A 141 -14.18 4.45 -7.51
CA MET A 141 -15.36 3.62 -7.29
C MET A 141 -16.61 4.47 -7.14
N PHE A 142 -16.51 5.61 -6.45
CA PHE A 142 -17.61 6.56 -6.31
C PHE A 142 -18.03 7.14 -7.66
N TRP A 143 -17.06 7.52 -8.47
CA TRP A 143 -17.32 8.00 -9.83
C TRP A 143 -18.00 6.96 -10.73
N LEU A 144 -17.60 5.69 -10.60
CA LEU A 144 -18.16 4.59 -11.37
C LEU A 144 -19.56 4.18 -10.92
N GLY A 145 -20.03 4.62 -9.74
CA GLY A 145 -21.40 4.41 -9.27
C GLY A 145 -21.56 3.88 -7.87
N CYS A 146 -20.47 3.53 -7.15
CA CYS A 146 -20.56 3.22 -5.72
C CYS A 146 -20.99 4.47 -4.94
N PRO A 147 -21.85 4.34 -3.93
CA PRO A 147 -22.13 5.43 -3.00
C PRO A 147 -20.85 5.91 -2.30
N GLN A 148 -20.72 7.22 -2.09
CA GLN A 148 -19.65 7.76 -1.26
C GLN A 148 -19.78 7.25 0.17
N GLN A 149 -18.70 6.79 0.75
CA GLN A 149 -18.63 6.23 2.08
C GLN A 149 -17.21 6.38 2.64
N PRO A 150 -17.02 6.24 3.96
CA PRO A 150 -15.68 6.21 4.54
C PRO A 150 -14.83 5.10 3.89
N VAL A 151 -13.66 5.47 3.39
CA VAL A 151 -12.74 4.52 2.75
C VAL A 151 -12.24 3.51 3.78
N PRO A 152 -12.38 2.19 3.57
CA PRO A 152 -11.99 1.19 4.56
C PRO A 152 -10.47 1.14 4.78
N LYS A 153 -10.04 0.34 5.77
CA LYS A 153 -8.61 0.02 5.98
C LYS A 153 -8.07 -0.76 4.77
N ALA A 154 -6.76 -0.65 4.54
CA ALA A 154 -6.10 -1.53 3.59
C ALA A 154 -6.10 -2.98 4.14
N PHE A 155 -6.13 -3.94 3.23
CA PHE A 155 -6.17 -5.36 3.57
C PHE A 155 -4.99 -6.09 2.94
N VAL A 156 -4.24 -6.82 3.78
CA VAL A 156 -3.26 -7.83 3.38
C VAL A 156 -3.49 -9.05 4.24
N ARG A 157 -3.63 -10.21 3.61
CA ARG A 157 -3.75 -11.47 4.37
C ARG A 157 -2.41 -11.81 5.01
N ALA A 158 -2.39 -11.95 6.32
CA ALA A 158 -1.22 -12.38 7.06
C ALA A 158 -1.63 -13.35 8.16
N GLU A 159 -0.79 -14.35 8.41
CA GLU A 159 -0.94 -15.27 9.52
C GLU A 159 -0.05 -14.79 10.67
N ARG A 160 -0.67 -14.31 11.75
CA ARG A 160 0.08 -13.97 12.96
C ARG A 160 0.66 -15.24 13.57
N ARG A 161 1.98 -15.39 13.49
CA ARG A 161 2.65 -16.52 14.12
C ARG A 161 2.91 -16.22 15.59
N PRO A 162 2.70 -17.19 16.49
CA PRO A 162 3.14 -17.06 17.87
C PRO A 162 4.65 -16.80 17.91
N ALA A 163 5.06 -15.77 18.62
CA ALA A 163 6.48 -15.50 18.86
C ALA A 163 6.80 -15.78 20.34
N SER A 164 7.97 -16.33 20.60
CA SER A 164 8.46 -16.59 21.97
C SER A 164 8.73 -15.29 22.73
N HIS A 165 9.08 -14.23 22.01
CA HIS A 165 9.40 -12.92 22.55
C HIS A 165 8.72 -11.82 21.72
N ARG A 166 8.44 -10.69 22.36
CA ARG A 166 7.99 -9.48 21.65
C ARG A 166 9.14 -8.93 20.80
N TYR A 167 8.83 -8.46 19.61
CA TYR A 167 9.83 -7.92 18.70
C TYR A 167 9.32 -6.70 17.94
N ALA A 168 10.29 -5.93 17.44
CA ALA A 168 10.10 -4.82 16.52
C ALA A 168 10.68 -5.18 15.15
N VAL A 169 10.11 -4.60 14.09
CA VAL A 169 10.63 -4.76 12.72
C VAL A 169 11.11 -3.41 12.22
N ILE A 170 12.34 -3.37 11.70
CA ILE A 170 12.96 -2.17 11.11
C ILE A 170 13.23 -2.43 9.62
N HIS A 171 12.75 -1.52 8.75
CA HIS A 171 13.08 -1.49 7.31
C HIS A 171 13.89 -0.24 6.98
N PRO A 172 15.23 -0.33 6.94
CA PRO A 172 16.11 0.84 6.85
C PRO A 172 16.37 1.31 5.42
N THR A 173 15.94 0.56 4.41
CA THR A 173 16.22 0.85 3.00
C THR A 173 15.02 1.49 2.30
N ALA A 174 15.27 2.18 1.20
CA ALA A 174 14.25 2.72 0.32
C ALA A 174 14.77 2.77 -1.13
N ALA A 175 13.86 2.91 -2.10
CA ALA A 175 14.19 2.90 -3.53
C ALA A 175 15.02 4.11 -4.00
N ALA A 176 15.21 5.14 -3.18
CA ALA A 176 15.94 6.36 -3.53
C ALA A 176 16.63 6.95 -2.30
N ALA A 177 17.81 7.52 -2.50
CA ALA A 177 18.61 8.10 -1.41
C ALA A 177 17.85 9.18 -0.62
N TYR A 178 17.13 10.08 -1.27
CA TYR A 178 16.35 11.13 -0.61
C TYR A 178 15.20 10.60 0.27
N LYS A 179 14.91 9.29 0.21
CA LYS A 179 13.93 8.58 1.03
C LYS A 179 14.59 7.70 2.09
N THR A 180 15.91 7.66 2.14
CA THR A 180 16.65 6.76 3.04
C THR A 180 17.24 7.57 4.20
N TRP A 181 16.70 7.34 5.38
CA TRP A 181 17.24 7.95 6.60
C TRP A 181 18.60 7.32 6.96
N PRO A 182 19.54 8.07 7.61
CA PRO A 182 20.86 7.55 7.95
C PRO A 182 20.81 6.23 8.72
N PHE A 183 21.60 5.25 8.33
CA PHE A 183 21.64 3.93 8.95
C PHE A 183 22.01 3.97 10.43
N SER A 184 22.86 4.93 10.84
CA SER A 184 23.19 5.17 12.25
C SER A 184 21.97 5.50 13.09
N GLY A 185 20.99 6.20 12.52
CA GLY A 185 19.73 6.49 13.18
C GLY A 185 18.91 5.22 13.44
N PHE A 186 18.81 4.31 12.46
CA PHE A 186 18.13 3.02 12.64
C PHE A 186 18.84 2.12 13.67
N LEU A 187 20.17 2.17 13.75
CA LEU A 187 20.93 1.47 14.80
C LEU A 187 20.61 2.05 16.18
N ALA A 188 20.53 3.38 16.32
CA ALA A 188 20.14 4.02 17.58
C ALA A 188 18.71 3.63 18.00
N VAL A 189 17.76 3.56 17.03
CA VAL A 189 16.39 3.08 17.26
C VAL A 189 16.42 1.63 17.74
N ALA A 190 17.21 0.76 17.12
CA ALA A 190 17.31 -0.64 17.51
C ALA A 190 17.82 -0.79 18.96
N GLU A 191 18.89 -0.08 19.31
CA GLU A 191 19.42 -0.08 20.68
C GLU A 191 18.42 0.45 21.71
N HIS A 192 17.65 1.48 21.35
CA HIS A 192 16.61 2.03 22.22
C HIS A 192 15.47 1.01 22.46
N LEU A 193 14.99 0.35 21.41
CA LEU A 193 13.96 -0.68 21.49
C LEU A 193 14.38 -1.85 22.37
N GLU A 194 15.65 -2.29 22.23
CA GLU A 194 16.21 -3.38 23.03
C GLU A 194 16.35 -3.00 24.50
N ARG A 195 16.93 -1.82 24.80
CA ARG A 195 17.24 -1.39 26.17
C ARG A 195 16.01 -0.92 26.95
N ARG A 196 15.13 -0.15 26.32
CA ARG A 196 13.99 0.47 27.00
C ARG A 196 12.76 -0.42 27.02
N TRP A 197 12.52 -1.14 25.93
CA TRP A 197 11.29 -1.92 25.72
C TRP A 197 11.49 -3.43 25.80
N GLY A 198 12.73 -3.91 25.85
CA GLY A 198 13.04 -5.34 25.87
C GLY A 198 12.57 -6.06 24.62
N LEU A 199 12.49 -5.36 23.49
CA LEU A 199 12.07 -5.92 22.22
C LEU A 199 13.26 -6.50 21.46
N GLU A 200 13.13 -7.70 20.92
CA GLU A 200 14.05 -8.19 19.90
C GLU A 200 13.90 -7.34 18.64
N VAL A 201 14.99 -6.94 17.99
CA VAL A 201 14.91 -6.16 16.75
C VAL A 201 15.25 -7.01 15.55
N ILE A 202 14.35 -7.03 14.56
CA ILE A 202 14.49 -7.74 13.30
C ILE A 202 14.55 -6.72 12.16
N PHE A 203 15.69 -6.68 11.48
CA PHE A 203 15.82 -5.87 10.26
C PHE A 203 15.29 -6.65 9.06
N ILE A 204 14.56 -5.97 8.18
CA ILE A 204 14.10 -6.55 6.92
C ILE A 204 14.65 -5.75 5.74
N GLY A 205 14.93 -6.44 4.62
CA GLY A 205 15.41 -5.83 3.38
C GLY A 205 15.01 -6.62 2.15
N GLY A 206 14.93 -5.94 1.01
CA GLY A 206 14.81 -6.58 -0.29
C GLY A 206 16.07 -7.37 -0.67
N ARG A 207 15.96 -8.22 -1.69
CA ARG A 207 17.10 -9.07 -2.12
C ARG A 207 18.35 -8.27 -2.48
N GLU A 208 18.16 -7.10 -3.10
CA GLU A 208 19.23 -6.25 -3.61
C GLU A 208 19.62 -5.12 -2.63
N ASP A 209 18.98 -5.05 -1.46
CA ASP A 209 19.24 -4.00 -0.49
C ASP A 209 20.58 -4.22 0.21
N ASP A 210 21.33 -3.14 0.45
CA ASP A 210 22.58 -3.19 1.21
C ASP A 210 22.31 -3.26 2.72
N MET A 211 22.39 -4.44 3.27
CA MET A 211 22.15 -4.71 4.68
C MET A 211 23.45 -4.83 5.50
N ARG A 212 24.64 -4.61 4.90
CA ARG A 212 25.95 -4.68 5.59
C ARG A 212 26.04 -3.76 6.81
N PRO A 213 25.46 -2.54 6.83
CA PRO A 213 25.49 -1.71 8.04
C PRO A 213 24.84 -2.34 9.27
N PHE A 214 24.05 -3.40 9.09
CA PHE A 214 23.33 -4.10 10.17
C PHE A 214 23.88 -5.51 10.44
N GLU A 215 25.06 -5.85 9.92
CA GLU A 215 25.74 -7.11 10.23
C GLU A 215 25.88 -7.30 11.74
N GLY A 216 25.67 -8.55 12.22
CA GLY A 216 25.62 -8.87 13.65
C GLY A 216 24.24 -8.71 14.30
N ARG A 217 23.27 -8.14 13.60
CA ARG A 217 21.84 -8.08 13.98
C ARG A 217 21.04 -9.19 13.30
N ARG A 218 19.84 -9.44 13.79
CA ARG A 218 18.92 -10.36 13.10
C ARG A 218 18.37 -9.71 11.84
N ILE A 219 18.66 -10.29 10.69
CA ILE A 219 18.26 -9.76 9.36
C ILE A 219 17.42 -10.83 8.63
N VAL A 220 16.30 -10.40 8.04
CA VAL A 220 15.48 -11.19 7.10
C VAL A 220 15.52 -10.47 5.76
N GLN A 221 16.30 -11.00 4.83
CA GLN A 221 16.55 -10.37 3.53
C GLN A 221 15.98 -11.22 2.37
N GLY A 222 15.29 -10.57 1.44
CA GLY A 222 14.78 -11.22 0.23
C GLY A 222 13.72 -12.28 0.47
N ALA A 223 13.08 -12.30 1.64
CA ALA A 223 12.02 -13.24 1.98
C ALA A 223 10.75 -12.97 1.14
N PRO A 224 9.92 -14.00 0.89
CA PRO A 224 8.63 -13.85 0.23
C PRO A 224 7.71 -12.87 0.97
N LEU A 225 6.83 -12.17 0.24
CA LEU A 225 5.91 -11.19 0.83
C LEU A 225 5.01 -11.80 1.92
N ARG A 226 4.57 -13.04 1.75
CA ARG A 226 3.77 -13.76 2.76
C ARG A 226 4.53 -13.89 4.08
N GLU A 227 5.83 -14.17 4.03
CA GLU A 227 6.66 -14.28 5.23
C GLU A 227 6.85 -12.92 5.89
N ILE A 228 7.15 -11.88 5.10
CA ILE A 228 7.26 -10.49 5.59
C ILE A 228 5.94 -10.01 6.18
N SER A 229 4.80 -10.29 5.53
CA SER A 229 3.48 -9.91 6.05
C SER A 229 3.17 -10.60 7.39
N SER A 230 3.52 -11.89 7.51
CA SER A 230 3.35 -12.65 8.76
C SER A 230 4.29 -12.15 9.87
N LEU A 231 5.52 -11.80 9.52
CA LEU A 231 6.48 -11.20 10.45
C LEU A 231 5.95 -9.85 10.95
N LEU A 232 5.50 -9.00 10.04
CA LEU A 232 4.91 -7.70 10.39
C LEU A 232 3.69 -7.87 11.29
N ALA A 233 2.77 -8.79 10.97
CA ALA A 233 1.54 -8.99 11.75
C ALA A 233 1.79 -9.39 13.23
N GLY A 234 2.96 -9.93 13.55
CA GLY A 234 3.36 -10.29 14.91
C GLY A 234 4.19 -9.22 15.63
N ALA A 235 4.65 -8.19 14.93
CA ALA A 235 5.53 -7.17 15.48
C ALA A 235 4.78 -6.21 16.43
N SER A 236 5.47 -5.74 17.47
CA SER A 236 4.93 -4.72 18.39
C SER A 236 4.95 -3.31 17.77
N VAL A 237 5.92 -3.04 16.91
CA VAL A 237 6.07 -1.79 16.17
C VAL A 237 6.86 -2.04 14.89
N PHE A 238 6.56 -1.26 13.87
CA PHE A 238 7.36 -1.13 12.65
C PHE A 238 8.02 0.24 12.61
N VAL A 239 9.30 0.30 12.25
CA VAL A 239 10.00 1.56 12.00
C VAL A 239 10.67 1.49 10.63
N GLY A 240 10.48 2.52 9.80
CA GLY A 240 11.11 2.51 8.48
C GLY A 240 10.88 3.76 7.66
N ASN A 241 11.48 3.77 6.48
CA ASN A 241 11.29 4.83 5.49
C ASN A 241 9.93 4.69 4.78
N ASP A 242 9.52 5.74 4.04
CA ASP A 242 8.41 5.71 3.07
C ASP A 242 8.66 4.63 2.00
N SER A 243 8.16 3.44 2.26
CA SER A 243 8.41 2.24 1.47
C SER A 243 7.24 1.24 1.53
N GLY A 244 7.26 0.25 0.65
CA GLY A 244 6.20 -0.77 0.58
C GLY A 244 5.92 -1.49 1.89
N PRO A 245 6.92 -1.96 2.65
CA PRO A 245 6.72 -2.62 3.95
C PRO A 245 5.96 -1.79 4.99
N ALA A 246 6.08 -0.45 4.98
CA ALA A 246 5.32 0.43 5.87
C ALA A 246 3.80 0.31 5.63
N HIS A 247 3.38 0.24 4.37
CA HIS A 247 1.98 0.04 4.01
C HIS A 247 1.47 -1.37 4.36
N VAL A 248 2.34 -2.39 4.23
CA VAL A 248 2.00 -3.75 4.66
C VAL A 248 1.82 -3.79 6.17
N ALA A 249 2.73 -3.19 6.95
CA ALA A 249 2.61 -3.08 8.40
C ALA A 249 1.27 -2.45 8.82
N ALA A 250 0.91 -1.33 8.20
CA ALA A 250 -0.38 -0.68 8.45
C ALA A 250 -1.57 -1.59 8.12
N ALA A 251 -1.52 -2.29 6.97
CA ALA A 251 -2.60 -3.16 6.51
C ALA A 251 -2.82 -4.38 7.42
N VAL A 252 -1.75 -4.92 8.02
CA VAL A 252 -1.84 -6.05 8.97
C VAL A 252 -2.06 -5.60 10.42
N GLY A 253 -2.18 -4.28 10.67
CA GLY A 253 -2.50 -3.72 11.98
C GLY A 253 -1.29 -3.50 12.90
N THR A 254 -0.08 -3.55 12.38
CA THR A 254 1.14 -3.25 13.16
C THR A 254 1.35 -1.75 13.23
N PRO A 255 1.48 -1.18 14.43
CA PRO A 255 1.71 0.25 14.63
C PRO A 255 3.01 0.72 13.97
N PRO A 256 2.99 1.67 13.02
CA PRO A 256 4.18 2.10 12.33
C PRO A 256 4.67 3.49 12.74
N VAL A 257 5.99 3.67 12.72
CA VAL A 257 6.68 4.95 12.65
C VAL A 257 7.36 5.04 11.29
N VAL A 258 6.92 5.97 10.43
CA VAL A 258 7.40 6.07 9.05
C VAL A 258 8.03 7.43 8.78
N LEU A 259 9.23 7.40 8.17
CA LEU A 259 10.04 8.56 7.87
C LEU A 259 9.91 8.94 6.39
N PHE A 260 9.59 10.19 6.13
CA PHE A 260 9.34 10.70 4.78
C PHE A 260 10.40 11.73 4.36
N GLY A 261 10.90 11.57 3.14
CA GLY A 261 11.86 12.50 2.56
C GLY A 261 11.26 13.84 2.13
N ARG A 262 9.93 13.97 2.14
CA ARG A 262 9.19 15.19 1.80
C ARG A 262 7.94 15.31 2.63
N VAL A 263 7.60 16.51 3.07
CA VAL A 263 6.42 16.77 3.91
C VAL A 263 5.12 16.38 3.20
N GLU A 264 4.99 16.68 1.90
CA GLU A 264 3.80 16.34 1.13
C GLU A 264 3.58 14.84 1.03
N HIS A 265 4.66 14.05 1.02
CA HIS A 265 4.58 12.58 0.97
C HIS A 265 3.98 12.00 2.25
N ALA A 266 4.23 12.62 3.39
CA ALA A 266 3.63 12.22 4.67
C ALA A 266 2.09 12.38 4.69
N THR A 267 1.52 13.21 3.81
CA THR A 267 0.07 13.32 3.64
C THR A 267 -0.45 12.33 2.58
N ILE A 268 0.27 12.22 1.44
CA ILE A 268 -0.19 11.42 0.29
C ILE A 268 -0.06 9.93 0.53
N TRP A 269 0.98 9.51 1.27
CA TRP A 269 1.32 8.09 1.51
C TRP A 269 1.54 7.75 2.98
N ALA A 270 0.92 8.47 3.92
CA ALA A 270 0.92 8.06 5.33
C ALA A 270 0.41 6.61 5.50
N PRO A 271 0.77 5.92 6.59
CA PRO A 271 0.13 4.66 6.94
C PRO A 271 -1.40 4.82 7.00
N TRP A 272 -2.13 3.99 6.20
CA TRP A 272 -3.56 4.20 6.03
C TRP A 272 -4.37 3.55 7.13
N LYS A 273 -5.08 4.38 7.93
CA LYS A 273 -6.06 3.95 8.96
C LYS A 273 -5.54 2.87 9.91
N VAL A 274 -4.32 3.02 10.38
CA VAL A 274 -3.75 2.23 11.47
C VAL A 274 -3.44 3.16 12.64
N GLU A 275 -3.86 2.80 13.83
CA GLU A 275 -3.59 3.55 15.06
C GLU A 275 -3.11 2.60 16.15
N PRO A 276 -2.15 3.03 16.97
CA PRO A 276 -1.41 4.31 16.84
C PRO A 276 -0.41 4.28 15.68
N SER A 277 -0.12 5.45 15.09
CA SER A 277 0.90 5.60 14.04
C SER A 277 1.56 6.97 14.09
N ARG A 278 2.78 7.08 13.57
CA ARG A 278 3.48 8.36 13.38
C ARG A 278 4.11 8.44 12.00
N ALA A 279 3.90 9.58 11.33
CA ALA A 279 4.52 9.94 10.07
C ALA A 279 5.41 11.16 10.30
N LEU A 280 6.73 11.00 10.19
CA LEU A 280 7.71 12.05 10.44
C LEU A 280 8.28 12.56 9.13
N ALA A 281 8.37 13.88 8.97
CA ALA A 281 8.95 14.52 7.80
C ALA A 281 9.56 15.87 8.18
N SER A 282 10.66 16.23 7.53
CA SER A 282 11.28 17.54 7.70
C SER A 282 11.37 18.30 6.39
N SER A 283 11.22 19.63 6.42
CA SER A 283 11.46 20.49 5.28
C SER A 283 12.91 20.48 4.81
N GLY A 284 13.85 20.11 5.69
CA GLY A 284 15.26 19.90 5.37
C GLY A 284 15.58 18.55 4.74
N GLY A 285 14.56 17.72 4.48
CA GLY A 285 14.73 16.35 3.96
C GLY A 285 14.83 15.29 5.07
N ILE A 286 14.90 14.02 4.67
CA ILE A 286 14.88 12.91 5.60
C ILE A 286 16.07 12.88 6.57
N GLU A 287 17.24 13.33 6.11
CA GLU A 287 18.46 13.40 6.92
C GLU A 287 18.37 14.43 8.07
N ALA A 288 17.47 15.43 7.91
CA ALA A 288 17.24 16.45 8.93
C ALA A 288 16.26 16.01 10.04
N ILE A 289 15.70 14.81 9.96
CA ILE A 289 14.88 14.25 11.04
C ILE A 289 15.82 13.77 12.15
N PRO A 290 15.78 14.39 13.37
CA PRO A 290 16.70 14.02 14.44
C PRO A 290 16.33 12.64 15.00
N ALA A 291 17.36 11.87 15.39
CA ALA A 291 17.13 10.56 16.00
C ALA A 291 16.26 10.66 17.28
N SER A 292 16.41 11.71 18.06
CA SER A 292 15.61 11.96 19.27
C SER A 292 14.10 12.03 18.97
N GLU A 293 13.71 12.67 17.87
CA GLU A 293 12.30 12.76 17.45
C GLU A 293 11.74 11.38 17.07
N VAL A 294 12.56 10.56 16.38
CA VAL A 294 12.17 9.19 16.02
C VAL A 294 12.02 8.30 17.26
N LEU A 295 12.95 8.41 18.22
CA LEU A 295 12.87 7.67 19.49
C LEU A 295 11.62 8.05 20.28
N GLU A 296 11.31 9.35 20.37
CA GLU A 296 10.09 9.83 21.03
C GLU A 296 8.83 9.32 20.35
N ALA A 297 8.77 9.35 19.02
CA ALA A 297 7.65 8.82 18.26
C ALA A 297 7.46 7.30 18.46
N VAL A 298 8.54 6.55 18.55
CA VAL A 298 8.53 5.12 18.87
C VAL A 298 7.99 4.88 20.29
N ASP A 299 8.44 5.64 21.25
CA ASP A 299 7.96 5.55 22.64
C ASP A 299 6.46 5.83 22.73
N GLN A 300 5.99 6.89 22.08
CA GLN A 300 4.56 7.24 22.03
C GLN A 300 3.72 6.13 21.41
N VAL A 301 4.14 5.61 20.25
CA VAL A 301 3.43 4.53 19.55
C VAL A 301 3.35 3.27 20.42
N LEU A 302 4.42 2.90 21.09
CA LEU A 302 4.43 1.71 21.97
C LEU A 302 3.60 1.92 23.24
N GLN A 303 3.61 3.12 23.84
CA GLN A 303 2.77 3.47 24.98
C GLN A 303 1.28 3.43 24.62
N ASP A 304 0.90 4.06 23.51
CA ASP A 304 -0.49 4.09 23.01
C ASP A 304 -1.01 2.70 22.58
N SER A 305 -0.08 1.76 22.30
CA SER A 305 -0.42 0.37 21.95
C SER A 305 -0.66 -0.54 23.14
N ILE A 306 -0.36 -0.09 24.36
CA ILE A 306 -0.65 -0.85 25.59
C ILE A 306 -2.14 -0.64 25.93
N PRO A 307 -2.95 -1.71 26.03
CA PRO A 307 -4.33 -1.56 26.46
C PRO A 307 -4.38 -0.89 27.86
N ILE A 308 -5.17 0.15 27.98
CA ILE A 308 -5.49 0.73 29.30
C ILE A 308 -6.24 -0.36 30.08
N PRO A 309 -5.82 -0.72 31.30
CA PRO A 309 -6.40 -1.80 32.09
C PRO A 309 -7.86 -1.56 32.46
#